data_2c8957e2d07c07912b12acadd2863ef0
#
_entry.id   2c8957e2d07c07912b12acadd2863ef0
#
_cell.length_a   1.000
_cell.length_b   1.000
_cell.length_c   1.000
_cell.angle_alpha   90.00
_cell.angle_beta   90.00
_cell.angle_gamma   90.00
#
_symmetry.space_group_name_H-M   'P 1'
#
loop_
_entity.id
_entity.type
_entity.pdbx_description
1 polymer ?
#
loop_
_entity_poly.entity_id
_entity_poly.type
_entity_poly.pdbx_seq_one_letter_code
_entity_poly.pdbx_strand_id
1 'polypeptide(L)'
;MAFGVLAGQITVIFLEVLLGYVGARSGIIKDRDSKFLSDFIMKLLLPCTMLAGAAVDGEPELLTQAGVLFVLLLALFVVTTGLCRLSSWLHHDTPGKYAVLVGTAAMPNCGFIGLPLCSALLGTARGTVFAGMAMASYNVWFFTYVVCLFRPGEKIRLKTFITPTNIATVAMLVLLATGWRLPGPVQTFCSTVGGCTTPLALMIVGVLLADSDIRALLHTGFLYRVTLLRGILFPLLFMLLLWLLPLDNVLRTGLSIIACCPAGSLAAVLAKQTGTEATLASQAVAHSTVCMLVTVPAMLLLTGAMFPM
;
A
#
# COMPACT_ATOMS: atom_id res chain seq x y z
N MET A 1 9.45 -18.42 -7.65
CA MET A 1 9.41 -18.85 -6.22
C MET A 1 8.77 -20.23 -6.12
N ALA A 2 9.29 -21.11 -5.27
CA ALA A 2 8.60 -22.37 -5.01
C ALA A 2 7.26 -22.06 -4.30
N PHE A 3 6.18 -22.69 -4.77
CA PHE A 3 4.81 -22.53 -4.22
C PHE A 3 4.77 -22.62 -2.66
N GLY A 4 5.58 -23.53 -2.08
CA GLY A 4 5.67 -23.69 -0.63
C GLY A 4 6.21 -22.46 0.12
N VAL A 5 7.18 -21.74 -0.48
CA VAL A 5 7.75 -20.54 0.13
C VAL A 5 6.71 -19.41 0.13
N LEU A 6 6.02 -19.23 -0.99
CA LEU A 6 4.96 -18.23 -1.12
C LEU A 6 3.80 -18.51 -0.14
N ALA A 7 3.34 -19.77 -0.05
CA ALA A 7 2.31 -20.17 0.88
C ALA A 7 2.73 -19.95 2.35
N GLY A 8 3.99 -20.25 2.70
CA GLY A 8 4.55 -19.98 4.02
C GLY A 8 4.52 -18.50 4.38
N GLN A 9 4.97 -17.63 3.50
CA GLN A 9 4.97 -16.17 3.73
C GLN A 9 3.55 -15.62 3.88
N ILE A 10 2.62 -16.04 3.03
CA ILE A 10 1.21 -15.67 3.13
C ILE A 10 0.64 -16.12 4.48
N THR A 11 0.96 -17.33 4.95
CA THR A 11 0.51 -17.84 6.25
C THR A 11 0.99 -16.95 7.40
N VAL A 12 2.28 -16.55 7.40
CA VAL A 12 2.84 -15.65 8.43
C VAL A 12 2.09 -14.32 8.44
N ILE A 13 1.88 -13.70 7.28
CA ILE A 13 1.12 -12.45 7.16
C ILE A 13 -0.28 -12.58 7.75
N PHE A 14 -0.98 -13.69 7.48
CA PHE A 14 -2.31 -13.93 8.04
C PHE A 14 -2.30 -14.14 9.54
N LEU A 15 -1.29 -14.81 10.09
CA LEU A 15 -1.14 -14.98 11.54
C LEU A 15 -0.91 -13.64 12.24
N GLU A 16 -0.13 -12.73 11.65
CA GLU A 16 0.09 -11.38 12.18
C GLU A 16 -1.20 -10.54 12.14
N VAL A 17 -1.97 -10.61 11.05
CA VAL A 17 -3.30 -9.99 10.95
C VAL A 17 -4.26 -10.58 11.98
N LEU A 18 -4.30 -11.91 12.13
CA LEU A 18 -5.13 -12.59 13.11
C LEU A 18 -4.77 -12.21 14.55
N LEU A 19 -3.48 -12.05 14.86
CA LEU A 19 -3.02 -11.60 16.18
C LEU A 19 -3.56 -10.20 16.50
N GLY A 20 -3.52 -9.26 15.55
CA GLY A 20 -4.12 -7.94 15.70
C GLY A 20 -5.64 -8.00 15.90
N TYR A 21 -6.34 -8.84 15.13
CA TYR A 21 -7.78 -9.07 15.26
C TYR A 21 -8.15 -9.58 16.66
N VAL A 22 -7.45 -10.60 17.13
CA VAL A 22 -7.65 -11.17 18.48
C VAL A 22 -7.34 -10.14 19.56
N GLY A 23 -6.25 -9.38 19.41
CA GLY A 23 -5.88 -8.30 20.32
C GLY A 23 -6.96 -7.23 20.48
N ALA A 24 -7.62 -6.85 19.38
CA ALA A 24 -8.75 -5.93 19.41
C ALA A 24 -10.01 -6.56 20.05
N ARG A 25 -10.37 -7.79 19.64
CA ARG A 25 -11.54 -8.49 20.18
C ARG A 25 -11.43 -8.83 21.67
N SER A 26 -10.23 -9.08 22.16
CA SER A 26 -9.96 -9.31 23.60
C SER A 26 -9.91 -8.01 24.42
N GLY A 27 -10.00 -6.84 23.79
CA GLY A 27 -9.94 -5.55 24.48
C GLY A 27 -8.53 -5.11 24.93
N ILE A 28 -7.48 -5.84 24.54
CA ILE A 28 -6.07 -5.46 24.77
C ILE A 28 -5.74 -4.21 23.97
N ILE A 29 -6.19 -4.16 22.70
CA ILE A 29 -6.04 -3.01 21.81
C ILE A 29 -7.42 -2.35 21.67
N LYS A 30 -7.54 -1.09 22.07
CA LYS A 30 -8.79 -0.33 22.00
C LYS A 30 -8.83 0.54 20.73
N ASP A 31 -10.01 0.92 20.26
CA ASP A 31 -10.20 1.79 19.07
C ASP A 31 -9.32 3.02 19.07
N ARG A 32 -9.21 3.69 20.24
CA ARG A 32 -8.36 4.87 20.40
C ARG A 32 -6.88 4.60 20.16
N ASP A 33 -6.43 3.37 20.34
CA ASP A 33 -5.02 2.98 20.24
C ASP A 33 -4.62 2.75 18.77
N SER A 34 -5.57 2.41 17.89
CA SER A 34 -5.33 2.16 16.46
C SER A 34 -4.77 3.39 15.74
N LYS A 35 -5.27 4.58 16.07
CA LYS A 35 -4.75 5.85 15.53
C LYS A 35 -3.33 6.12 16.02
N PHE A 36 -3.09 5.94 17.32
CA PHE A 36 -1.76 6.11 17.89
C PHE A 36 -0.75 5.14 17.25
N LEU A 37 -1.10 3.86 17.13
CA LEU A 37 -0.26 2.84 16.51
C LEU A 37 0.02 3.16 15.04
N SER A 38 -0.99 3.60 14.27
CA SER A 38 -0.80 4.01 12.88
C SER A 38 0.15 5.20 12.76
N ASP A 39 -0.03 6.22 13.59
CA ASP A 39 0.84 7.40 13.63
C ASP A 39 2.26 7.04 14.07
N PHE A 40 2.42 6.15 15.04
CA PHE A 40 3.71 5.66 15.53
C PHE A 40 4.47 4.93 14.41
N ILE A 41 3.80 4.02 13.70
CA ILE A 41 4.41 3.32 12.56
C ILE A 41 4.81 4.32 11.47
N MET A 42 3.88 5.17 11.04
CA MET A 42 4.11 6.08 9.91
C MET A 42 5.18 7.14 10.18
N LYS A 43 5.29 7.62 11.42
CA LYS A 43 6.17 8.75 11.76
C LYS A 43 7.52 8.33 12.34
N LEU A 44 7.62 7.13 12.94
CA LEU A 44 8.83 6.66 13.61
C LEU A 44 9.39 5.38 13.00
N LEU A 45 8.58 4.32 12.86
CA LEU A 45 9.10 3.03 12.41
C LEU A 45 9.40 3.01 10.92
N LEU A 46 8.49 3.49 10.06
CA LEU A 46 8.68 3.53 8.62
C LEU A 46 9.92 4.33 8.19
N PRO A 47 10.23 5.52 8.74
CA PRO A 47 11.48 6.20 8.45
C PRO A 47 12.71 5.34 8.75
N CYS A 48 12.72 4.63 9.89
CA CYS A 48 13.82 3.71 10.23
C CYS A 48 13.90 2.54 9.23
N THR A 49 12.76 1.98 8.82
CA THR A 49 12.71 0.92 7.81
C THR A 49 13.28 1.39 6.47
N MET A 50 12.90 2.60 6.01
CA MET A 50 13.42 3.17 4.77
C MET A 50 14.94 3.34 4.85
N LEU A 51 15.45 3.90 5.92
CA LEU A 51 16.91 4.07 6.10
C LEU A 51 17.64 2.73 6.21
N ALA A 52 17.06 1.73 6.89
CA ALA A 52 17.61 0.38 6.94
C ALA A 52 17.69 -0.27 5.55
N GLY A 53 16.72 -0.01 4.69
CA GLY A 53 16.70 -0.51 3.31
C GLY A 53 17.80 0.03 2.40
N ALA A 54 18.46 1.13 2.79
CA ALA A 54 19.61 1.66 2.06
C ALA A 54 20.89 0.82 2.20
N ALA A 55 20.93 -0.14 3.13
CA ALA A 55 22.09 -1.02 3.36
C ALA A 55 22.21 -2.13 2.32
N VAL A 56 22.02 -1.84 1.05
CA VAL A 56 22.20 -2.79 -0.06
C VAL A 56 23.61 -2.65 -0.61
N ASP A 57 24.32 -3.76 -0.70
CA ASP A 57 25.64 -3.78 -1.31
C ASP A 57 25.51 -3.57 -2.83
N GLY A 58 25.89 -2.35 -3.27
CA GLY A 58 26.35 -2.05 -4.62
C GLY A 58 25.51 -2.61 -5.79
N GLU A 59 24.17 -2.55 -5.73
CA GLU A 59 23.33 -2.86 -6.88
C GLU A 59 22.95 -1.54 -7.61
N PRO A 60 23.75 -1.02 -8.56
CA PRO A 60 23.40 0.19 -9.33
C PRO A 60 22.08 0.02 -10.07
N GLU A 61 21.71 -1.21 -10.39
CA GLU A 61 20.47 -1.59 -11.03
C GLU A 61 19.25 -1.29 -10.16
N LEU A 62 19.38 -1.42 -8.82
CA LEU A 62 18.28 -1.18 -7.89
C LEU A 62 17.79 0.28 -7.93
N LEU A 63 18.68 1.25 -8.13
CA LEU A 63 18.31 2.65 -8.27
C LEU A 63 17.53 2.88 -9.58
N THR A 64 17.97 2.26 -10.67
CA THR A 64 17.26 2.32 -11.96
C THR A 64 15.89 1.65 -11.84
N GLN A 65 15.82 0.47 -11.22
CA GLN A 65 14.55 -0.24 -10.96
C GLN A 65 13.61 0.60 -10.09
N ALA A 66 14.12 1.29 -9.07
CA ALA A 66 13.35 2.19 -8.23
C ALA A 66 12.72 3.33 -9.04
N GLY A 67 13.49 3.96 -9.93
CA GLY A 67 13.00 5.01 -10.83
C GLY A 67 11.91 4.51 -11.80
N VAL A 68 12.14 3.36 -12.43
CA VAL A 68 11.16 2.71 -13.33
C VAL A 68 9.88 2.36 -12.58
N LEU A 69 10.00 1.79 -11.37
CA LEU A 69 8.87 1.46 -10.52
C LEU A 69 8.05 2.69 -10.16
N PHE A 70 8.71 3.80 -9.80
CA PHE A 70 8.03 5.06 -9.50
C PHE A 70 7.18 5.55 -10.68
N VAL A 71 7.77 5.59 -11.89
CA VAL A 71 7.08 6.06 -13.10
C VAL A 71 5.92 5.14 -13.48
N LEU A 72 6.14 3.82 -13.47
CA LEU A 72 5.11 2.84 -13.83
C LEU A 72 3.94 2.84 -12.84
N LEU A 73 4.19 3.05 -11.54
CA LEU A 73 3.11 3.17 -10.55
C LEU A 73 2.35 4.49 -10.71
N LEU A 74 3.01 5.60 -11.03
CA LEU A 74 2.28 6.83 -11.38
C LEU A 74 1.39 6.62 -12.60
N ALA A 75 1.90 5.98 -13.65
CA ALA A 75 1.12 5.64 -14.83
C ALA A 75 -0.08 4.72 -14.48
N LEU A 76 0.14 3.72 -13.61
CA LEU A 76 -0.95 2.89 -13.09
C LEU A 76 -2.03 3.73 -12.42
N PHE A 77 -1.65 4.67 -11.53
CA PHE A 77 -2.62 5.50 -10.81
C PHE A 77 -3.40 6.42 -11.75
N VAL A 78 -2.78 6.93 -12.81
CA VAL A 78 -3.46 7.69 -13.87
C VAL A 78 -4.48 6.80 -14.59
N VAL A 79 -4.07 5.62 -15.05
CA VAL A 79 -4.93 4.68 -15.79
C VAL A 79 -6.08 4.21 -14.91
N THR A 80 -5.81 3.75 -13.69
CA THR A 80 -6.86 3.28 -12.76
C THR A 80 -7.82 4.39 -12.36
N THR A 81 -7.35 5.63 -12.23
CA THR A 81 -8.21 6.81 -12.01
C THR A 81 -9.11 7.06 -13.23
N GLY A 82 -8.59 6.96 -14.45
CA GLY A 82 -9.38 7.03 -15.68
C GLY A 82 -10.46 5.95 -15.76
N LEU A 83 -10.12 4.71 -15.38
CA LEU A 83 -11.08 3.61 -15.30
C LEU A 83 -12.13 3.83 -14.19
N CYS A 84 -11.74 4.40 -13.04
CA CYS A 84 -12.70 4.83 -12.02
C CYS A 84 -13.64 5.92 -12.55
N ARG A 85 -13.14 6.86 -13.36
CA ARG A 85 -13.97 7.89 -14.01
C ARG A 85 -14.99 7.27 -14.95
N LEU A 86 -14.56 6.33 -15.79
CA LEU A 86 -15.45 5.59 -16.69
C LEU A 86 -16.50 4.80 -15.91
N SER A 87 -16.08 4.05 -14.87
CA SER A 87 -16.98 3.30 -14.00
C SER A 87 -18.00 4.21 -13.30
N SER A 88 -17.56 5.36 -12.78
CA SER A 88 -18.42 6.34 -12.14
C SER A 88 -19.45 6.93 -13.11
N TRP A 89 -19.04 7.24 -14.34
CA TRP A 89 -19.94 7.71 -15.39
C TRP A 89 -21.02 6.68 -15.74
N LEU A 90 -20.63 5.41 -15.90
CA LEU A 90 -21.57 4.32 -16.19
C LEU A 90 -22.59 4.08 -15.06
N HIS A 91 -22.25 4.34 -13.81
CA HIS A 91 -23.12 4.14 -12.66
C HIS A 91 -23.78 5.44 -12.15
N HIS A 92 -23.60 6.56 -12.86
CA HIS A 92 -24.14 7.86 -12.51
C HIS A 92 -23.83 8.27 -11.06
N ASP A 93 -22.57 8.03 -10.62
CA ASP A 93 -22.14 8.36 -9.26
C ASP A 93 -22.15 9.87 -9.01
N THR A 94 -22.48 10.26 -7.78
CA THR A 94 -22.30 11.65 -7.31
C THR A 94 -20.81 11.99 -7.26
N PRO A 95 -20.43 13.29 -7.28
CA PRO A 95 -19.03 13.70 -7.12
C PRO A 95 -18.36 13.13 -5.86
N GLY A 96 -19.09 13.02 -4.74
CA GLY A 96 -18.59 12.41 -3.50
C GLY A 96 -18.30 10.92 -3.65
N LYS A 97 -19.20 10.15 -4.28
CA LYS A 97 -18.98 8.73 -4.57
C LYS A 97 -17.82 8.52 -5.52
N TYR A 98 -17.66 9.38 -6.53
CA TYR A 98 -16.50 9.34 -7.43
C TYR A 98 -15.19 9.59 -6.67
N ALA A 99 -15.15 10.59 -5.77
CA ALA A 99 -13.98 10.84 -4.94
C ALA A 99 -13.60 9.61 -4.09
N VAL A 100 -14.61 8.97 -3.45
CA VAL A 100 -14.40 7.73 -2.70
C VAL A 100 -13.92 6.60 -3.60
N LEU A 101 -14.53 6.41 -4.78
CA LEU A 101 -14.12 5.37 -5.72
C LEU A 101 -12.66 5.50 -6.12
N VAL A 102 -12.21 6.71 -6.49
CA VAL A 102 -10.80 6.95 -6.84
C VAL A 102 -9.91 6.76 -5.63
N GLY A 103 -10.25 7.35 -4.48
CA GLY A 103 -9.42 7.26 -3.27
C GLY A 103 -9.27 5.84 -2.72
N THR A 104 -10.20 4.93 -3.02
CA THR A 104 -10.17 3.54 -2.54
C THR A 104 -9.77 2.55 -3.62
N ALA A 105 -10.40 2.57 -4.81
CA ALA A 105 -10.11 1.60 -5.86
C ALA A 105 -8.81 1.90 -6.61
N ALA A 106 -8.48 3.16 -6.91
CA ALA A 106 -7.24 3.48 -7.60
C ALA A 106 -6.01 3.50 -6.68
N MET A 107 -6.19 3.70 -5.36
CA MET A 107 -5.11 3.94 -4.41
C MET A 107 -4.88 2.72 -3.49
N PRO A 108 -3.77 1.96 -3.69
CA PRO A 108 -3.45 0.78 -2.88
C PRO A 108 -2.89 1.12 -1.51
N ASN A 109 -3.00 0.19 -0.57
CA ASN A 109 -2.35 0.29 0.74
C ASN A 109 -0.86 -0.10 0.67
N CYS A 110 -0.03 0.80 0.13
CA CYS A 110 1.40 0.56 -0.06
C CYS A 110 2.17 0.46 1.26
N GLY A 111 1.76 1.18 2.31
CA GLY A 111 2.49 1.25 3.58
C GLY A 111 2.24 0.05 4.47
N PHE A 112 1.00 -0.19 4.89
CA PHE A 112 0.69 -1.23 5.87
C PHE A 112 0.65 -2.64 5.28
N ILE A 113 0.42 -2.80 3.98
CA ILE A 113 0.32 -4.10 3.32
C ILE A 113 1.40 -4.25 2.25
N GLY A 114 1.64 -3.23 1.44
CA GLY A 114 2.63 -3.29 0.37
C GLY A 114 4.05 -3.50 0.87
N LEU A 115 4.47 -2.78 1.91
CA LEU A 115 5.81 -2.94 2.49
C LEU A 115 6.04 -4.36 3.05
N PRO A 116 5.19 -4.91 3.93
CA PRO A 116 5.30 -6.29 4.38
C PRO A 116 5.39 -7.31 3.25
N LEU A 117 4.50 -7.21 2.27
CA LEU A 117 4.48 -8.13 1.13
C LEU A 117 5.74 -8.03 0.27
N CYS A 118 6.19 -6.81 -0.05
CA CYS A 118 7.43 -6.61 -0.80
C CYS A 118 8.64 -7.16 -0.04
N SER A 119 8.74 -6.87 1.26
CA SER A 119 9.85 -7.34 2.09
C SER A 119 9.89 -8.86 2.23
N ALA A 120 8.72 -9.50 2.39
CA ALA A 120 8.60 -10.94 2.52
C ALA A 120 8.95 -11.69 1.21
N LEU A 121 8.59 -11.12 0.05
CA LEU A 121 8.70 -11.80 -1.24
C LEU A 121 9.97 -11.45 -2.03
N LEU A 122 10.52 -10.23 -1.85
CA LEU A 122 11.68 -9.72 -2.58
C LEU A 122 12.93 -9.59 -1.70
N GLY A 123 12.82 -9.92 -0.42
CA GLY A 123 13.83 -9.66 0.60
C GLY A 123 13.75 -8.25 1.18
N THR A 124 14.21 -8.10 2.42
CA THR A 124 13.98 -6.88 3.21
C THR A 124 14.51 -5.62 2.51
N ALA A 125 15.72 -5.66 1.98
CA ALA A 125 16.35 -4.47 1.40
C ALA A 125 15.65 -4.01 0.11
N ARG A 126 15.55 -4.88 -0.90
CA ARG A 126 14.89 -4.58 -2.18
C ARG A 126 13.40 -4.29 -1.99
N GLY A 127 12.72 -5.08 -1.16
CA GLY A 127 11.31 -4.88 -0.83
C GLY A 127 11.04 -3.52 -0.18
N THR A 128 11.93 -3.04 0.68
CA THR A 128 11.83 -1.71 1.30
C THR A 128 11.99 -0.59 0.26
N VAL A 129 12.96 -0.71 -0.65
CA VAL A 129 13.14 0.27 -1.74
C VAL A 129 11.90 0.34 -2.63
N PHE A 130 11.38 -0.81 -3.05
CA PHE A 130 10.19 -0.88 -3.90
C PHE A 130 8.94 -0.32 -3.21
N ALA A 131 8.72 -0.68 -1.94
CA ALA A 131 7.61 -0.12 -1.15
C ALA A 131 7.76 1.39 -0.90
N GLY A 132 8.98 1.87 -0.65
CA GLY A 132 9.28 3.29 -0.50
C GLY A 132 8.94 4.09 -1.75
N MET A 133 9.32 3.58 -2.92
CA MET A 133 8.98 4.20 -4.21
C MET A 133 7.48 4.15 -4.50
N ALA A 134 6.81 3.06 -4.13
CA ALA A 134 5.36 2.95 -4.24
C ALA A 134 4.65 3.98 -3.35
N MET A 135 5.12 4.19 -2.12
CA MET A 135 4.59 5.22 -1.23
C MET A 135 4.86 6.64 -1.76
N ALA A 136 6.03 6.88 -2.35
CA ALA A 136 6.34 8.16 -2.97
C ALA A 136 5.40 8.44 -4.16
N SER A 137 5.22 7.49 -5.08
CA SER A 137 4.29 7.59 -6.21
C SER A 137 2.84 7.81 -5.73
N TYR A 138 2.42 7.04 -4.71
CA TYR A 138 1.13 7.18 -4.06
C TYR A 138 0.93 8.60 -3.53
N ASN A 139 1.89 9.13 -2.77
CA ASN A 139 1.80 10.45 -2.17
C ASN A 139 1.73 11.56 -3.25
N VAL A 140 2.51 11.45 -4.33
CA VAL A 140 2.44 12.39 -5.44
C VAL A 140 1.03 12.42 -6.02
N TRP A 141 0.45 11.29 -6.39
CA TRP A 141 -0.87 11.23 -6.99
C TRP A 141 -2.00 11.58 -6.00
N PHE A 142 -1.91 11.08 -4.78
CA PHE A 142 -2.91 11.33 -3.75
C PHE A 142 -3.02 12.81 -3.40
N PHE A 143 -1.92 13.48 -3.11
CA PHE A 143 -1.92 14.89 -2.69
C PHE A 143 -2.08 15.89 -3.84
N THR A 144 -1.85 15.48 -5.10
CA THR A 144 -2.08 16.34 -6.26
C THR A 144 -3.48 16.18 -6.85
N TYR A 145 -3.98 14.96 -6.96
CA TYR A 145 -5.26 14.68 -7.63
C TYR A 145 -6.37 14.27 -6.66
N VAL A 146 -6.14 13.25 -5.82
CA VAL A 146 -7.21 12.69 -4.97
C VAL A 146 -7.70 13.71 -3.96
N VAL A 147 -6.80 14.44 -3.32
CA VAL A 147 -7.19 15.51 -2.36
C VAL A 147 -8.08 16.56 -3.03
N CYS A 148 -7.82 16.93 -4.29
CA CYS A 148 -8.66 17.90 -5.01
C CYS A 148 -10.09 17.38 -5.26
N LEU A 149 -10.30 16.07 -5.35
CA LEU A 149 -11.64 15.50 -5.46
C LEU A 149 -12.46 15.64 -4.17
N PHE A 150 -11.80 15.52 -3.01
CA PHE A 150 -12.42 15.68 -1.69
C PHE A 150 -12.53 17.14 -1.23
N ARG A 151 -11.66 18.01 -1.75
CA ARG A 151 -11.55 19.44 -1.41
C ARG A 151 -11.49 20.29 -2.67
N PRO A 152 -12.59 20.44 -3.42
CA PRO A 152 -12.61 21.24 -4.63
C PRO A 152 -12.18 22.68 -4.36
N GLY A 153 -11.23 23.19 -5.14
CA GLY A 153 -10.71 24.57 -5.02
C GLY A 153 -9.61 24.78 -3.98
N GLU A 154 -9.23 23.77 -3.19
CA GLU A 154 -8.09 23.88 -2.29
C GLU A 154 -6.76 23.82 -3.11
N LYS A 155 -5.84 24.75 -2.83
CA LYS A 155 -4.53 24.77 -3.48
C LYS A 155 -3.63 23.66 -2.93
N ILE A 156 -2.89 23.00 -3.83
CA ILE A 156 -1.89 22.00 -3.44
C ILE A 156 -0.82 22.68 -2.59
N ARG A 157 -0.59 22.16 -1.39
CA ARG A 157 0.41 22.67 -0.46
C ARG A 157 1.65 21.78 -0.50
N LEU A 158 2.78 22.29 -0.94
CA LEU A 158 4.05 21.56 -0.96
C LEU A 158 4.44 20.98 0.42
N LYS A 159 4.07 21.67 1.51
CA LYS A 159 4.29 21.17 2.88
C LYS A 159 3.65 19.81 3.15
N THR A 160 2.59 19.42 2.42
CA THR A 160 1.92 18.13 2.58
C THR A 160 2.81 16.95 2.17
N PHE A 161 3.80 17.20 1.28
CA PHE A 161 4.77 16.18 0.88
C PHE A 161 5.93 16.02 1.87
N ILE A 162 6.08 16.94 2.82
CA ILE A 162 7.15 16.90 3.83
C ILE A 162 6.66 16.04 5.00
N THR A 163 6.74 14.71 4.83
CA THR A 163 6.44 13.73 5.88
C THR A 163 7.74 13.02 6.30
N PRO A 164 7.85 12.53 7.56
CA PRO A 164 9.03 11.78 7.99
C PRO A 164 9.37 10.63 7.06
N THR A 165 8.36 9.90 6.58
CA THR A 165 8.54 8.78 5.65
C THR A 165 9.07 9.24 4.29
N ASN A 166 8.54 10.33 3.72
CA ASN A 166 9.03 10.85 2.44
C ASN A 166 10.47 11.37 2.55
N ILE A 167 10.81 12.05 3.66
CA ILE A 167 12.17 12.50 3.93
C ILE A 167 13.12 11.29 4.00
N ALA A 168 12.73 10.25 4.74
CA ALA A 168 13.51 9.04 4.86
C ALA A 168 13.64 8.28 3.52
N THR A 169 12.60 8.27 2.68
CA THR A 169 12.66 7.70 1.33
C THR A 169 13.66 8.45 0.44
N VAL A 170 13.65 9.79 0.48
CA VAL A 170 14.66 10.60 -0.25
C VAL A 170 16.06 10.33 0.29
N ALA A 171 16.23 10.28 1.62
CA ALA A 171 17.52 9.96 2.22
C ALA A 171 18.00 8.56 1.83
N MET A 172 17.12 7.55 1.83
CA MET A 172 17.41 6.20 1.33
C MET A 172 17.92 6.23 -0.12
N LEU A 173 17.25 6.97 -1.01
CA LEU A 173 17.67 7.08 -2.41
C LEU A 173 19.02 7.78 -2.56
N VAL A 174 19.29 8.82 -1.76
CA VAL A 174 20.60 9.50 -1.73
C VAL A 174 21.69 8.52 -1.28
N LEU A 175 21.45 7.74 -0.22
CA LEU A 175 22.39 6.73 0.27
C LEU A 175 22.67 5.67 -0.82
N LEU A 176 21.63 5.17 -1.49
CA LEU A 176 21.78 4.23 -2.61
C LEU A 176 22.56 4.83 -3.78
N ALA A 177 22.26 6.09 -4.15
CA ALA A 177 22.89 6.76 -5.29
C ALA A 177 24.37 7.08 -5.04
N THR A 178 24.72 7.44 -3.79
CA THR A 178 26.09 7.81 -3.41
C THR A 178 26.94 6.62 -2.98
N GLY A 179 26.33 5.44 -2.72
CA GLY A 179 26.99 4.30 -2.12
C GLY A 179 27.46 4.53 -0.67
N TRP A 180 27.03 5.66 -0.07
CA TRP A 180 27.39 5.98 1.31
C TRP A 180 26.61 5.10 2.29
N ARG A 181 27.32 4.56 3.28
CA ARG A 181 26.71 3.68 4.29
C ARG A 181 26.50 4.42 5.59
N LEU A 182 25.39 4.12 6.24
CA LEU A 182 25.17 4.60 7.61
C LEU A 182 26.24 4.00 8.55
N PRO A 183 26.68 4.76 9.57
CA PRO A 183 27.54 4.21 10.62
C PRO A 183 26.92 2.97 11.26
N GLY A 184 27.72 1.94 11.54
CA GLY A 184 27.26 0.63 12.02
C GLY A 184 26.20 0.70 13.13
N PRO A 185 26.40 1.47 14.22
CA PRO A 185 25.38 1.61 15.27
C PRO A 185 24.06 2.21 14.78
N VAL A 186 24.11 3.18 13.84
CA VAL A 186 22.92 3.82 13.27
C VAL A 186 22.18 2.81 12.37
N GLN A 187 22.91 2.05 11.55
CA GLN A 187 22.34 1.00 10.72
C GLN A 187 21.65 -0.08 11.57
N THR A 188 22.30 -0.54 12.65
CA THR A 188 21.72 -1.52 13.56
C THR A 188 20.46 -0.98 14.24
N PHE A 189 20.49 0.27 14.70
CA PHE A 189 19.31 0.94 15.26
C PHE A 189 18.16 0.99 14.27
N CYS A 190 18.40 1.47 13.03
CA CYS A 190 17.38 1.55 11.99
C CYS A 190 16.82 0.16 11.64
N SER A 191 17.65 -0.87 11.55
CA SER A 191 17.23 -2.25 11.26
C SER A 191 16.39 -2.83 12.40
N THR A 192 16.78 -2.64 13.65
CA THR A 192 16.06 -3.16 14.82
C THR A 192 14.70 -2.49 14.97
N VAL A 193 14.67 -1.15 14.96
CA VAL A 193 13.42 -0.37 15.08
C VAL A 193 12.54 -0.56 13.84
N GLY A 194 13.14 -0.50 12.66
CA GLY A 194 12.44 -0.71 11.38
C GLY A 194 11.86 -2.11 11.27
N GLY A 195 12.51 -3.14 11.81
CA GLY A 195 12.00 -4.52 11.83
C GLY A 195 10.66 -4.69 12.52
N CYS A 196 10.30 -3.79 13.44
CA CYS A 196 8.99 -3.78 14.09
C CYS A 196 7.86 -3.29 13.16
N THR A 197 8.18 -2.65 12.02
CA THR A 197 7.18 -2.05 11.13
C THR A 197 6.24 -3.10 10.54
N THR A 198 6.76 -4.17 9.98
CA THR A 198 5.98 -5.22 9.30
C THR A 198 4.97 -5.86 10.25
N PRO A 199 5.35 -6.46 11.39
CA PRO A 199 4.39 -7.12 12.26
C PRO A 199 3.35 -6.14 12.84
N LEU A 200 3.76 -4.95 13.25
CA LEU A 200 2.83 -3.97 13.79
C LEU A 200 1.87 -3.41 12.73
N ALA A 201 2.34 -3.21 11.49
CA ALA A 201 1.49 -2.77 10.39
C ALA A 201 0.39 -3.81 10.06
N LEU A 202 0.74 -5.10 10.04
CA LEU A 202 -0.22 -6.18 9.79
C LEU A 202 -1.17 -6.40 10.98
N MET A 203 -0.69 -6.24 12.20
CA MET A 203 -1.56 -6.24 13.38
C MET A 203 -2.60 -5.11 13.33
N ILE A 204 -2.23 -3.89 12.91
CA ILE A 204 -3.20 -2.79 12.72
C ILE A 204 -4.26 -3.15 11.69
N VAL A 205 -3.89 -3.81 10.61
CA VAL A 205 -4.89 -4.31 9.64
C VAL A 205 -5.89 -5.25 10.33
N GLY A 206 -5.42 -6.13 11.20
CA GLY A 206 -6.27 -7.00 12.01
C GLY A 206 -7.20 -6.24 12.96
N VAL A 207 -6.69 -5.20 13.61
CA VAL A 207 -7.50 -4.31 14.47
C VAL A 207 -8.61 -3.64 13.67
N LEU A 208 -8.28 -3.07 12.51
CA LEU A 208 -9.26 -2.42 11.63
C LEU A 208 -10.35 -3.40 11.13
N LEU A 209 -9.98 -4.68 10.93
CA LEU A 209 -10.94 -5.72 10.60
C LEU A 209 -11.88 -6.04 11.77
N ALA A 210 -11.37 -6.06 13.00
CA ALA A 210 -12.16 -6.33 14.20
C ALA A 210 -13.21 -5.24 14.47
N ASP A 211 -12.91 -3.98 14.12
CA ASP A 211 -13.80 -2.82 14.30
C ASP A 211 -14.88 -2.73 13.20
N SER A 212 -14.78 -3.55 12.15
CA SER A 212 -15.68 -3.49 11.00
C SER A 212 -16.99 -4.24 11.27
N ASP A 213 -18.14 -3.61 11.01
CA ASP A 213 -19.43 -4.29 10.97
C ASP A 213 -19.57 -5.07 9.64
N ILE A 214 -19.24 -6.36 9.69
CA ILE A 214 -19.26 -7.26 8.52
C ILE A 214 -20.66 -7.30 7.87
N ARG A 215 -21.74 -7.17 8.64
CA ARG A 215 -23.10 -7.18 8.07
C ARG A 215 -23.36 -5.94 7.23
N ALA A 216 -22.91 -4.76 7.69
CA ALA A 216 -23.02 -3.52 6.93
C ALA A 216 -22.21 -3.54 5.63
N LEU A 217 -21.13 -4.36 5.57
CA LEU A 217 -20.29 -4.50 4.37
C LEU A 217 -20.96 -5.29 3.24
N LEU A 218 -21.98 -6.12 3.52
CA LEU A 218 -22.58 -7.02 2.53
C LEU A 218 -23.72 -6.40 1.71
N HIS A 219 -24.21 -5.20 2.05
CA HIS A 219 -25.46 -4.69 1.49
C HIS A 219 -25.30 -3.63 0.38
N THR A 220 -24.09 -3.17 0.07
CA THR A 220 -23.90 -2.05 -0.86
C THR A 220 -23.13 -2.47 -2.11
N GLY A 221 -23.77 -2.47 -3.28
CA GLY A 221 -23.14 -2.80 -4.56
C GLY A 221 -21.90 -1.97 -4.89
N PHE A 222 -21.81 -0.73 -4.36
CA PHE A 222 -20.63 0.12 -4.48
C PHE A 222 -19.37 -0.53 -3.88
N LEU A 223 -19.49 -1.19 -2.72
CA LEU A 223 -18.36 -1.85 -2.03
C LEU A 223 -17.81 -3.02 -2.87
N TYR A 224 -18.70 -3.82 -3.43
CA TYR A 224 -18.31 -4.91 -4.35
C TYR A 224 -17.62 -4.37 -5.59
N ARG A 225 -18.11 -3.25 -6.14
CA ARG A 225 -17.49 -2.59 -7.29
C ARG A 225 -16.08 -2.11 -6.96
N VAL A 226 -15.87 -1.44 -5.81
CA VAL A 226 -14.54 -1.02 -5.35
C VAL A 226 -13.61 -2.23 -5.24
N THR A 227 -14.06 -3.29 -4.58
CA THR A 227 -13.25 -4.49 -4.36
C THR A 227 -12.95 -5.26 -5.65
N LEU A 228 -13.90 -5.36 -6.57
CA LEU A 228 -13.70 -5.98 -7.88
C LEU A 228 -12.66 -5.21 -8.69
N LEU A 229 -12.80 -3.88 -8.75
CA LEU A 229 -11.84 -3.02 -9.45
C LEU A 229 -10.45 -3.13 -8.81
N ARG A 230 -10.34 -2.94 -7.48
CA ARG A 230 -9.08 -2.89 -6.76
C ARG A 230 -8.40 -4.25 -6.61
N GLY A 231 -9.17 -5.27 -6.22
CA GLY A 231 -8.63 -6.59 -5.87
C GLY A 231 -8.44 -7.54 -7.06
N ILE A 232 -9.10 -7.27 -8.18
CA ILE A 232 -9.09 -8.18 -9.35
C ILE A 232 -8.74 -7.43 -10.63
N LEU A 233 -9.58 -6.50 -11.07
CA LEU A 233 -9.48 -5.93 -12.42
C LEU A 233 -8.18 -5.12 -12.62
N PHE A 234 -7.85 -4.23 -11.68
CA PHE A 234 -6.66 -3.40 -11.81
C PHE A 234 -5.36 -4.20 -11.68
N PRO A 235 -5.20 -5.17 -10.75
CA PRO A 235 -4.06 -6.06 -10.74
C PRO A 235 -3.90 -6.86 -12.04
N LEU A 236 -4.98 -7.47 -12.54
CA LEU A 236 -4.93 -8.25 -13.79
C LEU A 236 -4.53 -7.39 -14.99
N LEU A 237 -5.16 -6.22 -15.14
CA LEU A 237 -4.82 -5.28 -16.20
C LEU A 237 -3.35 -4.87 -16.13
N PHE A 238 -2.87 -4.58 -14.92
CA PHE A 238 -1.49 -4.15 -14.74
C PHE A 238 -0.50 -5.27 -15.01
N MET A 239 -0.76 -6.49 -14.52
CA MET A 239 0.06 -7.66 -14.84
C MET A 239 0.12 -7.92 -16.36
N LEU A 240 -1.01 -7.78 -17.06
CA LEU A 240 -1.04 -7.90 -18.51
C LEU A 240 -0.20 -6.82 -19.20
N LEU A 241 -0.28 -5.57 -18.74
CA LEU A 241 0.56 -4.48 -19.26
C LEU A 241 2.05 -4.73 -18.98
N LEU A 242 2.39 -5.19 -17.76
CA LEU A 242 3.77 -5.53 -17.40
C LEU A 242 4.33 -6.69 -18.24
N TRP A 243 3.50 -7.63 -18.62
CA TRP A 243 3.90 -8.75 -19.48
C TRP A 243 4.35 -8.28 -20.87
N LEU A 244 3.78 -7.19 -21.37
CA LEU A 244 4.14 -6.60 -22.67
C LEU A 244 5.40 -5.73 -22.62
N LEU A 245 5.86 -5.31 -21.44
CA LEU A 245 7.02 -4.44 -21.28
C LEU A 245 8.31 -5.26 -21.14
N PRO A 246 9.46 -4.81 -21.70
CA PRO A 246 10.75 -5.49 -21.57
C PRO A 246 11.39 -5.22 -20.19
N LEU A 247 10.79 -5.76 -19.13
CA LEU A 247 11.22 -5.60 -17.75
C LEU A 247 11.76 -6.94 -17.22
N ASP A 248 12.63 -6.91 -16.21
CA ASP A 248 13.00 -8.10 -15.47
C ASP A 248 11.85 -8.61 -14.59
N ASN A 249 11.88 -9.91 -14.27
CA ASN A 249 10.79 -10.53 -13.51
C ASN A 249 10.72 -10.05 -12.06
N VAL A 250 11.82 -9.59 -11.48
CA VAL A 250 11.84 -9.06 -10.11
C VAL A 250 11.06 -7.75 -10.04
N LEU A 251 11.30 -6.86 -11.01
CA LEU A 251 10.58 -5.59 -11.12
C LEU A 251 9.09 -5.81 -11.42
N ARG A 252 8.76 -6.72 -12.37
CA ARG A 252 7.37 -7.11 -12.66
C ARG A 252 6.67 -7.63 -11.41
N THR A 253 7.35 -8.49 -10.64
CA THR A 253 6.80 -9.05 -9.40
C THR A 253 6.57 -7.95 -8.35
N GLY A 254 7.54 -7.06 -8.12
CA GLY A 254 7.39 -5.97 -7.17
C GLY A 254 6.24 -5.02 -7.52
N LEU A 255 6.10 -4.66 -8.79
CA LEU A 255 4.99 -3.85 -9.31
C LEU A 255 3.65 -4.56 -9.11
N SER A 256 3.59 -5.86 -9.40
CA SER A 256 2.38 -6.67 -9.23
C SER A 256 1.98 -6.81 -7.76
N ILE A 257 2.93 -6.98 -6.84
CA ILE A 257 2.67 -7.02 -5.39
C ILE A 257 1.95 -5.73 -4.95
N ILE A 258 2.46 -4.56 -5.34
CA ILE A 258 1.84 -3.28 -5.01
C ILE A 258 0.45 -3.15 -5.64
N ALA A 259 0.31 -3.60 -6.89
CA ALA A 259 -0.99 -3.58 -7.58
C ALA A 259 -2.03 -4.50 -6.91
N CYS A 260 -1.63 -5.57 -6.24
CA CYS A 260 -2.53 -6.50 -5.55
C CYS A 260 -2.96 -6.01 -4.15
N CYS A 261 -2.32 -4.97 -3.59
CA CYS A 261 -2.69 -4.47 -2.27
C CYS A 261 -4.14 -3.96 -2.23
N PRO A 262 -4.87 -4.14 -1.13
CA PRO A 262 -6.23 -3.63 -0.97
C PRO A 262 -6.26 -2.10 -0.92
N ALA A 263 -7.45 -1.53 -0.75
CA ALA A 263 -7.66 -0.08 -0.69
C ALA A 263 -6.87 0.58 0.46
N GLY A 264 -6.27 1.73 0.16
CA GLY A 264 -5.54 2.55 1.14
C GLY A 264 -6.48 3.26 2.12
N SER A 265 -6.13 3.31 3.40
CA SER A 265 -6.96 3.91 4.45
C SER A 265 -6.99 5.44 4.43
N LEU A 266 -6.02 6.09 3.75
CA LEU A 266 -5.89 7.54 3.75
C LEU A 266 -7.12 8.25 3.13
N ALA A 267 -7.77 7.61 2.14
CA ALA A 267 -9.01 8.11 1.56
C ALA A 267 -10.16 8.18 2.57
N ALA A 268 -10.29 7.17 3.45
CA ALA A 268 -11.31 7.18 4.50
C ALA A 268 -11.02 8.27 5.55
N VAL A 269 -9.75 8.51 5.89
CA VAL A 269 -9.35 9.61 6.78
C VAL A 269 -9.71 10.96 6.15
N LEU A 270 -9.41 11.16 4.87
CA LEU A 270 -9.73 12.39 4.15
C LEU A 270 -11.23 12.60 4.04
N ALA A 271 -11.99 11.54 3.73
CA ALA A 271 -13.46 11.56 3.70
C ALA A 271 -14.07 11.99 5.05
N LYS A 272 -13.53 11.48 6.17
CA LYS A 272 -13.94 11.90 7.52
C LYS A 272 -13.62 13.38 7.80
N GLN A 273 -12.47 13.87 7.35
CA GLN A 273 -12.09 15.28 7.54
C GLN A 273 -12.95 16.26 6.73
N THR A 274 -13.41 15.84 5.56
CA THR A 274 -14.21 16.69 4.64
C THR A 274 -15.71 16.48 4.77
N GLY A 275 -16.16 15.45 5.49
CA GLY A 275 -17.56 15.03 5.55
C GLY A 275 -18.07 14.38 4.26
N THR A 276 -17.19 14.10 3.28
CA THR A 276 -17.57 13.57 1.97
C THR A 276 -17.71 12.06 2.00
N GLU A 277 -18.95 11.55 2.07
CA GLU A 277 -19.27 10.10 2.04
C GLU A 277 -18.42 9.28 3.03
N ALA A 278 -18.17 9.82 4.24
CA ALA A 278 -17.21 9.27 5.21
C ALA A 278 -17.49 7.81 5.59
N THR A 279 -18.76 7.45 5.78
CA THR A 279 -19.18 6.08 6.09
C THR A 279 -18.86 5.15 4.92
N LEU A 280 -19.23 5.56 3.70
CA LEU A 280 -19.00 4.76 2.50
C LEU A 280 -17.50 4.53 2.23
N ALA A 281 -16.67 5.57 2.44
CA ALA A 281 -15.22 5.46 2.31
C ALA A 281 -14.61 4.47 3.32
N SER A 282 -15.03 4.54 4.57
CA SER A 282 -14.57 3.62 5.63
C SER A 282 -14.99 2.18 5.34
N GLN A 283 -16.25 1.98 4.93
CA GLN A 283 -16.77 0.68 4.54
C GLN A 283 -16.04 0.11 3.31
N ALA A 284 -15.71 0.93 2.30
CA ALA A 284 -15.00 0.49 1.11
C ALA A 284 -13.58 0.00 1.44
N VAL A 285 -12.86 0.70 2.32
CA VAL A 285 -11.54 0.25 2.81
C VAL A 285 -11.69 -1.07 3.57
N ALA A 286 -12.62 -1.15 4.52
CA ALA A 286 -12.85 -2.35 5.32
C ALA A 286 -13.24 -3.56 4.46
N HIS A 287 -14.19 -3.40 3.53
CA HIS A 287 -14.63 -4.45 2.61
C HIS A 287 -13.46 -4.96 1.74
N SER A 288 -12.69 -4.04 1.13
CA SER A 288 -11.51 -4.39 0.35
C SER A 288 -10.46 -5.14 1.19
N THR A 289 -10.30 -4.74 2.46
CA THR A 289 -9.35 -5.36 3.39
C THR A 289 -9.82 -6.76 3.83
N VAL A 290 -11.13 -6.98 4.03
CA VAL A 290 -11.66 -8.34 4.28
C VAL A 290 -11.43 -9.22 3.06
N CYS A 291 -11.79 -8.73 1.88
CA CYS A 291 -11.66 -9.50 0.64
C CYS A 291 -10.20 -9.79 0.24
N MET A 292 -9.22 -9.00 0.73
CA MET A 292 -7.81 -9.26 0.45
C MET A 292 -7.34 -10.61 0.96
N LEU A 293 -7.99 -11.17 1.99
CA LEU A 293 -7.68 -12.49 2.52
C LEU A 293 -7.77 -13.60 1.44
N VAL A 294 -8.54 -13.36 0.40
CA VAL A 294 -8.69 -14.25 -0.76
C VAL A 294 -8.02 -13.67 -2.00
N THR A 295 -8.24 -12.37 -2.28
CA THR A 295 -7.77 -11.77 -3.53
C THR A 295 -6.25 -11.64 -3.60
N VAL A 296 -5.59 -11.26 -2.50
CA VAL A 296 -4.12 -11.10 -2.50
C VAL A 296 -3.41 -12.44 -2.72
N PRO A 297 -3.70 -13.53 -1.98
CA PRO A 297 -3.10 -14.84 -2.28
C PRO A 297 -3.33 -15.29 -3.72
N ALA A 298 -4.56 -15.18 -4.22
CA ALA A 298 -4.88 -15.58 -5.59
C ALA A 298 -4.07 -14.79 -6.64
N MET A 299 -3.96 -13.47 -6.48
CA MET A 299 -3.19 -12.61 -7.38
C MET A 299 -1.69 -12.84 -7.26
N LEU A 300 -1.15 -13.12 -6.06
CA LEU A 300 0.25 -13.43 -5.87
C LEU A 300 0.63 -14.79 -6.47
N LEU A 301 -0.24 -15.78 -6.40
CA LEU A 301 -0.05 -17.06 -7.10
C LEU A 301 -0.01 -16.86 -8.62
N LEU A 302 -0.92 -16.04 -9.15
CA LEU A 302 -0.92 -15.69 -10.57
C LEU A 302 0.35 -14.92 -10.95
N THR A 303 0.79 -13.96 -10.12
CA THR A 303 2.04 -13.23 -10.32
C THR A 303 3.24 -14.18 -10.41
N GLY A 304 3.34 -15.15 -9.48
CA GLY A 304 4.41 -16.14 -9.49
C GLY A 304 4.37 -17.08 -10.70
N ALA A 305 3.18 -17.36 -11.25
CA ALA A 305 3.01 -18.13 -12.47
C ALA A 305 3.39 -17.33 -13.73
N MET A 306 3.04 -16.04 -13.78
CA MET A 306 3.33 -15.16 -14.92
C MET A 306 4.77 -14.67 -14.96
N PHE A 307 5.40 -14.43 -13.80
CA PHE A 307 6.74 -13.85 -13.64
C PHE A 307 7.60 -14.72 -12.72
N PRO A 308 8.02 -15.92 -13.15
CA PRO A 308 8.83 -16.83 -12.34
C PRO A 308 10.19 -16.17 -12.02
N MET A 309 10.56 -16.19 -10.73
CA MET A 309 11.85 -15.71 -10.21
C MET A 309 12.71 -16.89 -9.78
#